data_259a086f74397d047f95d164928a057b
#
_entry.id   259a086f74397d047f95d164928a057b
#
_cell.length_a   1.000
_cell.length_b   1.000
_cell.length_c   1.000
_cell.angle_alpha   90.00
_cell.angle_beta   90.00
_cell.angle_gamma   90.00
#
_symmetry.space_group_name_H-M   'P 1'
#
loop_
_entity.id
_entity.type
_entity.pdbx_description
1 polymer ?
#
loop_
_entity_poly.entity_id
_entity_poly.type
_entity_poly.pdbx_seq_one_letter_code
_entity_poly.pdbx_strand_id
1 'polypeptide(L)'
;MSKRIILAVALIFISSFLPAAAQKAAPEDTADGEVFNRDVLITKAVKLSKQPYQAPADDVPQELKDLTYDQHRDIRFVRENGPWYGKRLPFEVQFFHLGSLFQVSVPINEVIDGKAKPIDYSPAFFNYGKNDLKITDNHLGYAGFRLHNPLNSPTYYDELVSFLGASYFRALGKQQKYGLSA
;
A
#
# COMPACT_ATOMS: atom_id res chain seq x y z
N MET A 1 57.51 -39.31 43.08
CA MET A 1 56.22 -38.65 43.45
C MET A 1 55.94 -37.55 42.44
N SER A 2 55.08 -37.82 41.48
CA SER A 2 54.79 -36.92 40.35
C SER A 2 53.51 -36.15 40.65
N LYS A 3 53.60 -34.83 40.72
CA LYS A 3 52.44 -33.92 40.89
C LYS A 3 51.84 -33.63 39.53
N ARG A 4 50.60 -34.15 39.30
CA ARG A 4 49.81 -33.83 38.14
C ARG A 4 49.11 -32.49 38.37
N ILE A 5 49.40 -31.49 37.53
CA ILE A 5 48.72 -30.22 37.48
C ILE A 5 47.52 -30.40 36.53
N ILE A 6 46.29 -30.26 37.06
CA ILE A 6 45.05 -30.24 36.28
C ILE A 6 44.81 -28.77 35.89
N LEU A 7 44.93 -28.50 34.58
CA LEU A 7 44.59 -27.20 34.01
C LEU A 7 43.12 -27.23 33.63
N ALA A 8 42.28 -26.54 34.37
CA ALA A 8 40.87 -26.33 34.04
C ALA A 8 40.75 -25.19 33.03
N VAL A 9 40.39 -25.54 31.81
CA VAL A 9 40.06 -24.55 30.76
C VAL A 9 38.58 -24.20 30.90
N ALA A 10 38.30 -22.98 31.41
CA ALA A 10 36.95 -22.42 31.43
C ALA A 10 36.61 -21.88 30.04
N LEU A 11 35.73 -22.55 29.32
CA LEU A 11 35.13 -22.07 28.08
C LEU A 11 34.07 -21.03 28.41
N ILE A 12 34.37 -19.74 28.23
CA ILE A 12 33.40 -18.69 28.32
C ILE A 12 32.63 -18.65 26.99
N PHE A 13 31.37 -19.11 27.01
CA PHE A 13 30.43 -18.90 25.90
C PHE A 13 29.93 -17.44 25.94
N ILE A 14 30.50 -16.60 25.10
CA ILE A 14 29.93 -15.28 24.81
C ILE A 14 28.83 -15.50 23.79
N SER A 15 27.57 -15.59 24.25
CA SER A 15 26.41 -15.54 23.38
C SER A 15 26.23 -14.09 22.91
N SER A 16 26.73 -13.79 21.71
CA SER A 16 26.43 -12.57 21.02
C SER A 16 24.94 -12.53 20.66
N PHE A 17 24.16 -11.80 21.45
CA PHE A 17 22.83 -11.37 21.07
C PHE A 17 22.94 -10.39 19.89
N LEU A 18 22.82 -10.90 18.67
CA LEU A 18 22.51 -10.04 17.53
C LEU A 18 21.03 -9.63 17.65
N PRO A 19 20.73 -8.32 17.57
CA PRO A 19 19.33 -7.92 17.42
C PRO A 19 18.81 -8.53 16.12
N ALA A 20 17.71 -9.27 16.21
CA ALA A 20 17.00 -9.75 15.04
C ALA A 20 16.54 -8.53 14.25
N ALA A 21 17.22 -8.22 13.15
CA ALA A 21 16.71 -7.29 12.17
C ALA A 21 15.34 -7.82 11.75
N ALA A 22 14.32 -6.98 11.89
CA ALA A 22 12.98 -7.31 11.43
C ALA A 22 13.07 -7.64 9.93
N GLN A 23 13.07 -8.90 9.63
CA GLN A 23 13.10 -9.41 8.27
C GLN A 23 11.74 -9.10 7.67
N LYS A 24 11.68 -8.07 6.80
CA LYS A 24 10.51 -7.77 5.97
C LYS A 24 10.16 -9.08 5.26
N ALA A 25 9.04 -9.68 5.64
CA ALA A 25 8.52 -10.81 4.90
C ALA A 25 8.25 -10.31 3.48
N ALA A 26 9.05 -10.74 2.53
CA ALA A 26 8.75 -10.56 1.13
C ALA A 26 7.35 -11.14 0.89
N PRO A 27 6.47 -10.47 0.11
CA PRO A 27 5.22 -11.07 -0.27
C PRO A 27 5.56 -12.39 -0.98
N GLU A 28 5.08 -13.50 -0.43
CA GLU A 28 5.11 -14.78 -1.14
C GLU A 28 4.35 -14.55 -2.45
N ASP A 29 5.05 -14.71 -3.56
CA ASP A 29 4.48 -14.67 -4.90
C ASP A 29 3.58 -15.89 -5.09
N THR A 30 2.37 -15.79 -4.55
CA THR A 30 1.33 -16.78 -4.81
C THR A 30 0.68 -16.42 -6.14
N ALA A 31 1.23 -16.94 -7.23
CA ALA A 31 0.72 -16.77 -8.59
C ALA A 31 -0.79 -17.05 -8.72
N ASP A 32 -1.42 -17.61 -7.71
CA ASP A 32 -2.83 -18.02 -7.66
C ASP A 32 -3.73 -17.16 -6.75
N GLY A 33 -3.21 -16.13 -6.06
CA GLY A 33 -3.97 -15.26 -5.16
C GLY A 33 -4.47 -15.95 -3.87
N GLU A 34 -4.64 -15.19 -2.80
CA GLU A 34 -5.17 -15.67 -1.52
C GLU A 34 -6.71 -15.72 -1.57
N VAL A 35 -7.33 -16.80 -1.08
CA VAL A 35 -8.79 -16.86 -0.92
C VAL A 35 -9.26 -15.68 -0.07
N PHE A 36 -10.22 -14.92 -0.58
CA PHE A 36 -10.73 -13.73 0.07
C PHE A 36 -12.26 -13.75 0.16
N ASN A 37 -12.75 -13.57 1.36
CA ASN A 37 -14.17 -13.35 1.65
C ASN A 37 -14.29 -12.58 2.98
N ARG A 38 -15.53 -12.27 3.37
CA ARG A 38 -15.82 -11.56 4.61
C ARG A 38 -15.27 -12.26 5.87
N ASP A 39 -15.34 -13.57 5.94
CA ASP A 39 -14.92 -14.33 7.13
C ASP A 39 -13.40 -14.34 7.27
N VAL A 40 -12.67 -14.41 6.15
CA VAL A 40 -11.21 -14.22 6.12
C VAL A 40 -10.84 -12.83 6.65
N LEU A 41 -11.53 -11.78 6.19
CA LEU A 41 -11.29 -10.41 6.66
C LEU A 41 -11.56 -10.27 8.16
N ILE A 42 -12.68 -10.80 8.66
CA ILE A 42 -13.00 -10.79 10.09
C ILE A 42 -11.92 -11.53 10.89
N THR A 43 -11.50 -12.70 10.41
CA THR A 43 -10.46 -13.49 11.08
C THR A 43 -9.13 -12.72 11.16
N LYS A 44 -8.72 -12.06 10.06
CA LYS A 44 -7.53 -11.19 10.05
C LYS A 44 -7.68 -10.04 11.05
N ALA A 45 -8.81 -9.36 11.08
CA ALA A 45 -9.08 -8.26 11.99
C ALA A 45 -9.03 -8.71 13.47
N VAL A 46 -9.67 -9.83 13.80
CA VAL A 46 -9.63 -10.42 15.16
C VAL A 46 -8.20 -10.82 15.56
N LYS A 47 -7.42 -11.35 14.63
CA LYS A 47 -6.00 -11.66 14.89
C LYS A 47 -5.20 -10.39 15.21
N LEU A 48 -5.36 -9.35 14.39
CA LEU A 48 -4.66 -8.07 14.59
C LEU A 48 -5.07 -7.38 15.89
N SER A 49 -6.35 -7.42 16.28
CA SER A 49 -6.84 -6.79 17.50
C SER A 49 -6.23 -7.36 18.80
N LYS A 50 -5.66 -8.55 18.73
CA LYS A 50 -4.99 -9.23 19.87
C LYS A 50 -3.48 -8.94 19.92
N GLN A 51 -2.94 -8.21 18.97
CA GLN A 51 -1.52 -7.88 18.90
C GLN A 51 -1.29 -6.43 19.33
N PRO A 52 -0.14 -6.12 19.93
CA PRO A 52 0.27 -4.73 20.10
C PRO A 52 0.32 -4.00 18.78
N TYR A 53 -0.01 -2.71 18.79
CA TYR A 53 0.11 -1.87 17.60
C TYR A 53 1.56 -1.86 17.10
N GLN A 54 1.71 -2.08 15.81
CA GLN A 54 2.98 -1.90 15.09
C GLN A 54 2.79 -0.81 14.05
N ALA A 55 3.64 0.21 14.13
CA ALA A 55 3.64 1.25 13.12
C ALA A 55 3.98 0.65 11.75
N PRO A 56 3.33 1.10 10.66
CA PRO A 56 3.74 0.74 9.32
C PRO A 56 5.20 1.12 9.06
N ALA A 57 5.85 0.39 8.16
CA ALA A 57 7.21 0.73 7.74
C ALA A 57 7.22 2.10 7.06
N ASP A 58 8.25 2.88 7.34
CA ASP A 58 8.49 4.19 6.74
C ASP A 58 9.40 4.05 5.52
N ASP A 59 8.86 3.45 4.45
CA ASP A 59 9.60 3.11 3.23
C ASP A 59 9.48 4.18 2.14
N VAL A 60 8.79 5.29 2.40
CA VAL A 60 8.60 6.36 1.40
C VAL A 60 9.88 7.17 1.24
N PRO A 61 10.42 7.34 0.02
CA PRO A 61 11.59 8.17 -0.24
C PRO A 61 11.43 9.60 0.30
N GLN A 62 12.50 10.17 0.84
CA GLN A 62 12.47 11.50 1.45
C GLN A 62 12.03 12.57 0.46
N GLU A 63 12.44 12.47 -0.82
CA GLU A 63 12.04 13.38 -1.88
C GLU A 63 10.51 13.46 -2.09
N LEU A 64 9.79 12.36 -1.83
CA LEU A 64 8.34 12.34 -1.88
C LEU A 64 7.71 12.92 -0.61
N LYS A 65 8.33 12.69 0.56
CA LYS A 65 7.86 13.27 1.83
C LYS A 65 7.95 14.78 1.85
N ASP A 66 9.00 15.32 1.23
CA ASP A 66 9.29 16.75 1.19
C ASP A 66 8.46 17.52 0.16
N LEU A 67 7.62 16.85 -0.63
CA LEU A 67 6.74 17.51 -1.58
C LEU A 67 5.78 18.45 -0.86
N THR A 68 5.69 19.67 -1.37
CA THR A 68 4.60 20.58 -0.98
C THR A 68 3.25 20.03 -1.46
N TYR A 69 2.17 20.54 -0.92
CA TYR A 69 0.82 20.17 -1.34
C TYR A 69 0.61 20.37 -2.86
N ASP A 70 1.06 21.49 -3.42
CA ASP A 70 0.88 21.79 -4.86
C ASP A 70 1.73 20.85 -5.73
N GLN A 71 2.94 20.52 -5.31
CA GLN A 71 3.78 19.56 -6.00
C GLN A 71 3.15 18.14 -5.99
N HIS A 72 2.67 17.69 -4.84
CA HIS A 72 2.00 16.39 -4.73
C HIS A 72 0.70 16.37 -5.56
N ARG A 73 -0.08 17.44 -5.54
CA ARG A 73 -1.31 17.58 -6.33
C ARG A 73 -1.06 17.56 -7.84
N ASP A 74 0.12 17.95 -8.30
CA ASP A 74 0.50 17.90 -9.71
C ASP A 74 0.86 16.49 -10.19
N ILE A 75 1.07 15.53 -9.28
CA ILE A 75 1.18 14.12 -9.62
C ILE A 75 -0.21 13.57 -9.91
N ARG A 76 -0.44 13.16 -11.16
CA ARG A 76 -1.75 12.76 -11.65
C ARG A 76 -1.72 11.34 -12.17
N PHE A 77 -2.77 10.59 -11.87
CA PHE A 77 -2.96 9.27 -12.45
C PHE A 77 -3.25 9.38 -13.96
N VAL A 78 -2.56 8.56 -14.75
CA VAL A 78 -2.77 8.44 -16.20
C VAL A 78 -3.83 7.37 -16.42
N ARG A 79 -5.05 7.81 -16.71
CA ARG A 79 -6.23 6.95 -16.82
C ARG A 79 -6.04 5.80 -17.80
N GLU A 80 -5.41 6.10 -18.94
CA GLU A 80 -5.18 5.16 -20.04
C GLU A 80 -4.26 3.99 -19.67
N ASN A 81 -3.42 4.20 -18.65
CA ASN A 81 -2.51 3.17 -18.13
C ASN A 81 -3.17 2.34 -17.01
N GLY A 82 -4.37 2.72 -16.57
CA GLY A 82 -5.07 2.05 -15.47
C GLY A 82 -5.44 0.61 -15.79
N PRO A 83 -5.43 -0.29 -14.77
CA PRO A 83 -5.62 -1.73 -14.99
C PRO A 83 -7.01 -2.09 -15.54
N TRP A 84 -8.02 -1.23 -15.34
CA TRP A 84 -9.39 -1.46 -15.82
C TRP A 84 -9.77 -0.63 -17.03
N TYR A 85 -8.89 0.26 -17.49
CA TYR A 85 -9.15 1.09 -18.66
C TYR A 85 -9.39 0.24 -19.91
N GLY A 86 -10.43 0.58 -20.67
CA GLY A 86 -10.78 -0.09 -21.92
C GLY A 86 -11.33 -1.52 -21.78
N LYS A 87 -11.44 -2.07 -20.57
CA LYS A 87 -11.97 -3.43 -20.32
C LYS A 87 -13.48 -3.53 -20.38
N ARG A 88 -14.21 -2.46 -20.71
CA ARG A 88 -15.69 -2.39 -20.76
C ARG A 88 -16.35 -2.78 -19.43
N LEU A 89 -15.66 -2.53 -18.32
CA LEU A 89 -16.23 -2.68 -16.98
C LEU A 89 -17.09 -1.44 -16.65
N PRO A 90 -18.08 -1.59 -15.74
CA PRO A 90 -18.88 -0.44 -15.30
C PRO A 90 -18.08 0.55 -14.45
N PHE A 91 -16.88 0.17 -14.02
CA PHE A 91 -16.00 1.00 -13.20
C PHE A 91 -14.61 1.10 -13.80
N GLU A 92 -13.93 2.22 -13.51
CA GLU A 92 -12.50 2.39 -13.68
C GLU A 92 -11.86 2.70 -12.33
N VAL A 93 -10.67 2.16 -12.09
CA VAL A 93 -9.90 2.43 -10.88
C VAL A 93 -8.75 3.38 -11.21
N GLN A 94 -8.49 4.31 -10.30
CA GLN A 94 -7.33 5.20 -10.32
C GLN A 94 -6.71 5.20 -8.94
N PHE A 95 -5.37 5.28 -8.88
CA PHE A 95 -4.64 5.25 -7.62
C PHE A 95 -4.15 6.63 -7.22
N PHE A 96 -3.99 6.84 -5.91
CA PHE A 96 -3.33 8.01 -5.35
C PHE A 96 -1.87 7.72 -5.08
N HIS A 97 -1.00 8.63 -5.48
CA HIS A 97 0.43 8.54 -5.24
C HIS A 97 0.76 8.86 -3.78
N LEU A 98 1.79 8.20 -3.24
CA LEU A 98 2.38 8.56 -1.96
C LEU A 98 3.13 9.89 -2.07
N GLY A 99 3.25 10.59 -0.96
CA GLY A 99 4.03 11.83 -0.84
C GLY A 99 3.33 12.88 -0.01
N SER A 100 4.05 13.94 0.35
CA SER A 100 3.55 15.02 1.21
C SER A 100 2.93 14.47 2.50
N LEU A 101 1.62 14.64 2.71
CA LEU A 101 0.89 14.15 3.87
C LEU A 101 0.61 12.63 3.85
N PHE A 102 0.72 11.99 2.68
CA PHE A 102 0.39 10.59 2.48
C PHE A 102 1.67 9.75 2.42
N GLN A 103 2.20 9.41 3.59
CA GLN A 103 3.51 8.77 3.75
C GLN A 103 3.43 7.29 4.14
N VAL A 104 2.24 6.70 4.15
CA VAL A 104 2.02 5.31 4.47
C VAL A 104 1.26 4.64 3.33
N SER A 105 1.82 3.57 2.77
CA SER A 105 1.17 2.81 1.71
C SER A 105 -0.01 2.00 2.24
N VAL A 106 -1.05 1.90 1.42
CA VAL A 106 -2.21 1.04 1.67
C VAL A 106 -2.15 -0.13 0.70
N PRO A 107 -2.08 -1.38 1.17
CA PRO A 107 -2.13 -2.55 0.30
C PRO A 107 -3.47 -2.60 -0.45
N ILE A 108 -3.41 -2.62 -1.78
CA ILE A 108 -4.59 -2.69 -2.63
C ILE A 108 -4.58 -4.03 -3.36
N ASN A 109 -5.71 -4.74 -3.31
CA ASN A 109 -5.86 -6.01 -3.97
C ASN A 109 -7.06 -5.99 -4.91
N GLU A 110 -6.93 -6.62 -6.06
CA GLU A 110 -8.04 -6.97 -6.92
C GLU A 110 -8.56 -8.36 -6.53
N VAL A 111 -9.87 -8.50 -6.38
CA VAL A 111 -10.48 -9.80 -6.07
C VAL A 111 -11.16 -10.35 -7.31
N ILE A 112 -10.64 -11.47 -7.82
CA ILE A 112 -11.18 -12.16 -8.99
C ILE A 112 -11.53 -13.58 -8.56
N ASP A 113 -12.78 -14.00 -8.78
CA ASP A 113 -13.28 -15.35 -8.43
C ASP A 113 -12.98 -15.74 -6.97
N GLY A 114 -13.11 -14.77 -6.05
CA GLY A 114 -12.90 -14.97 -4.63
C GLY A 114 -11.43 -15.08 -4.21
N LYS A 115 -10.48 -14.73 -5.09
CA LYS A 115 -9.06 -14.69 -4.82
C LYS A 115 -8.53 -13.26 -4.88
N ALA A 116 -7.86 -12.81 -3.82
CA ALA A 116 -7.24 -11.51 -3.75
C ALA A 116 -5.81 -11.56 -4.32
N LYS A 117 -5.54 -10.69 -5.29
CA LYS A 117 -4.21 -10.50 -5.88
C LYS A 117 -3.76 -9.07 -5.62
N PRO A 118 -2.54 -8.84 -5.13
CA PRO A 118 -2.00 -7.49 -4.99
C PRO A 118 -1.97 -6.77 -6.34
N ILE A 119 -2.26 -5.48 -6.30
CA ILE A 119 -2.02 -4.59 -7.43
C ILE A 119 -0.68 -3.90 -7.18
N ASP A 120 0.34 -4.33 -7.91
CA ASP A 120 1.68 -3.79 -7.78
C ASP A 120 1.74 -2.32 -8.21
N TYR A 121 2.58 -1.55 -7.52
CA TYR A 121 2.83 -0.18 -7.90
C TYR A 121 3.56 -0.12 -9.25
N SER A 122 3.13 0.83 -10.08
CA SER A 122 3.83 1.15 -11.34
C SER A 122 3.98 2.66 -11.48
N PRO A 123 5.20 3.18 -11.62
CA PRO A 123 5.41 4.61 -11.90
C PRO A 123 4.78 5.03 -13.24
N ALA A 124 4.59 4.12 -14.18
CA ALA A 124 3.91 4.37 -15.45
C ALA A 124 2.43 4.76 -15.30
N PHE A 125 1.84 4.50 -14.14
CA PHE A 125 0.46 4.95 -13.85
C PHE A 125 0.36 6.45 -13.53
N PHE A 126 1.49 7.16 -13.42
CA PHE A 126 1.49 8.55 -12.98
C PHE A 126 2.21 9.48 -13.96
N ASN A 127 1.66 10.67 -14.09
CA ASN A 127 2.31 11.83 -14.67
C ASN A 127 2.74 12.75 -13.51
N TYR A 128 4.03 12.99 -13.40
CA TYR A 128 4.61 13.76 -12.29
C TYR A 128 4.53 15.29 -12.51
N GLY A 129 3.89 15.73 -13.58
CA GLY A 129 3.68 17.16 -13.87
C GLY A 129 4.99 17.90 -14.02
N LYS A 130 5.14 18.97 -13.24
CA LYS A 130 6.36 19.81 -13.23
C LYS A 130 7.43 19.34 -12.24
N ASN A 131 7.17 18.26 -11.51
CA ASN A 131 8.13 17.75 -10.54
C ASN A 131 9.26 17.01 -11.26
N ASP A 132 10.51 17.31 -10.92
CA ASP A 132 11.68 16.57 -11.40
C ASP A 132 11.92 15.32 -10.53
N LEU A 133 10.94 14.41 -10.54
CA LEU A 133 10.99 13.15 -9.80
C LEU A 133 11.32 12.00 -10.75
N LYS A 134 12.28 11.16 -10.35
CA LYS A 134 12.67 9.96 -11.08
C LYS A 134 12.36 8.72 -10.26
N ILE A 135 11.07 8.42 -10.14
CA ILE A 135 10.64 7.25 -9.38
C ILE A 135 10.83 6.00 -10.24
N THR A 136 11.76 5.16 -9.83
CA THR A 136 12.07 3.87 -10.48
C THR A 136 11.72 2.68 -9.59
N ASP A 137 11.37 2.92 -8.32
CA ASP A 137 11.01 1.87 -7.37
C ASP A 137 9.60 1.36 -7.63
N ASN A 138 9.48 0.10 -8.00
CA ASN A 138 8.21 -0.59 -8.22
C ASN A 138 7.57 -1.12 -6.90
N HIS A 139 8.20 -0.89 -5.75
CA HIS A 139 7.70 -1.36 -4.44
C HIS A 139 7.09 -0.24 -3.58
N LEU A 140 6.97 0.97 -4.13
CA LEU A 140 6.51 2.14 -3.38
C LEU A 140 5.09 1.97 -2.81
N GLY A 141 4.17 1.36 -3.54
CA GLY A 141 2.76 1.24 -3.16
C GLY A 141 1.95 2.52 -3.44
N TYR A 142 0.72 2.57 -2.93
CA TYR A 142 -0.25 3.64 -3.18
C TYR A 142 -0.75 4.24 -1.87
N ALA A 143 -1.15 5.50 -1.89
CA ALA A 143 -1.82 6.16 -0.77
C ALA A 143 -3.30 5.76 -0.65
N GLY A 144 -3.88 5.19 -1.68
CA GLY A 144 -5.27 4.80 -1.77
C GLY A 144 -5.74 4.70 -3.21
N PHE A 145 -7.04 4.62 -3.41
CA PHE A 145 -7.64 4.53 -4.74
C PHE A 145 -9.00 5.21 -4.81
N ARG A 146 -9.46 5.46 -6.03
CA ARG A 146 -10.81 5.92 -6.31
C ARG A 146 -11.42 5.11 -7.44
N LEU A 147 -12.73 4.93 -7.37
CA LEU A 147 -13.52 4.31 -8.42
C LEU A 147 -14.30 5.38 -9.17
N HIS A 148 -14.30 5.25 -10.46
CA HIS A 148 -15.07 6.08 -11.38
C HIS A 148 -16.16 5.24 -12.05
N ASN A 149 -17.31 5.86 -12.32
CA ASN A 149 -18.45 5.23 -12.98
C ASN A 149 -19.15 6.28 -13.86
N PRO A 150 -19.80 5.92 -14.97
CA PRO A 150 -20.63 6.85 -15.75
C PRO A 150 -21.92 7.22 -14.99
N LEU A 151 -21.75 7.96 -13.88
CA LEU A 151 -22.79 8.25 -12.90
C LEU A 151 -23.83 9.24 -13.42
N ASN A 152 -23.39 10.37 -13.98
CA ASN A 152 -24.25 11.45 -14.45
C ASN A 152 -24.33 11.53 -15.97
N SER A 153 -23.35 10.97 -16.68
CA SER A 153 -23.28 10.94 -18.14
C SER A 153 -22.78 9.58 -18.62
N PRO A 154 -23.35 9.00 -19.67
CA PRO A 154 -22.90 7.69 -20.18
C PRO A 154 -21.49 7.74 -20.81
N THR A 155 -21.00 8.94 -21.13
CA THR A 155 -19.72 9.12 -21.81
C THR A 155 -18.61 9.65 -20.90
N TYR A 156 -18.93 9.97 -19.64
CA TYR A 156 -18.00 10.53 -18.68
C TYR A 156 -18.04 9.74 -17.38
N TYR A 157 -16.85 9.35 -16.91
CA TYR A 157 -16.68 8.59 -15.68
C TYR A 157 -16.44 9.57 -14.51
N ASP A 158 -17.50 9.87 -13.76
CA ASP A 158 -17.42 10.65 -12.52
C ASP A 158 -16.75 9.85 -11.40
N GLU A 159 -16.09 10.52 -10.47
CA GLU A 159 -15.64 9.89 -9.23
C GLU A 159 -16.87 9.46 -8.42
N LEU A 160 -17.01 8.17 -8.17
CA LEU A 160 -18.08 7.59 -7.36
C LEU A 160 -17.68 7.46 -5.90
N VAL A 161 -16.50 6.93 -5.65
CA VAL A 161 -15.98 6.71 -4.30
C VAL A 161 -14.46 6.82 -4.28
N SER A 162 -13.92 7.41 -3.23
CA SER A 162 -12.48 7.50 -2.96
C SER A 162 -12.19 6.92 -1.58
N PHE A 163 -11.07 6.19 -1.50
CA PHE A 163 -10.45 5.73 -0.25
C PHE A 163 -9.02 6.26 -0.21
N LEU A 164 -8.64 6.93 0.87
CA LEU A 164 -7.34 7.57 0.99
C LEU A 164 -6.78 7.37 2.40
N GLY A 165 -5.59 6.78 2.48
CA GLY A 165 -5.04 6.33 3.75
C GLY A 165 -5.88 5.22 4.40
N ALA A 166 -5.70 5.02 5.70
CA ALA A 166 -6.32 3.91 6.43
C ALA A 166 -7.80 4.12 6.77
N SER A 167 -8.31 5.36 6.77
CA SER A 167 -9.62 5.66 7.35
C SER A 167 -10.50 6.63 6.57
N TYR A 168 -9.93 7.41 5.66
CA TYR A 168 -10.73 8.37 4.91
C TYR A 168 -11.43 7.72 3.73
N PHE A 169 -12.73 7.98 3.61
CA PHE A 169 -13.46 7.69 2.38
C PHE A 169 -14.53 8.76 2.13
N ARG A 170 -14.91 8.91 0.88
CA ARG A 170 -16.05 9.71 0.45
C ARG A 170 -16.74 9.02 -0.71
N ALA A 171 -18.05 9.19 -0.85
CA ALA A 171 -18.83 8.66 -1.94
C ALA A 171 -19.87 9.66 -2.43
N LEU A 172 -20.20 9.58 -3.73
CA LEU A 172 -21.23 10.38 -4.37
C LEU A 172 -22.26 9.48 -5.05
N GLY A 173 -23.54 9.79 -4.85
CA GLY A 173 -24.62 9.25 -5.66
C GLY A 173 -24.90 10.09 -6.90
N LYS A 174 -25.77 9.58 -7.77
CA LYS A 174 -26.23 10.29 -8.96
C LYS A 174 -26.89 11.62 -8.57
N GLN A 175 -26.49 12.70 -9.24
CA GLN A 175 -26.98 14.07 -9.00
C GLN A 175 -26.68 14.62 -7.60
N GLN A 176 -25.80 13.99 -6.85
CA GLN A 176 -25.32 14.51 -5.56
C GLN A 176 -24.07 15.36 -5.73
N LYS A 177 -23.83 16.21 -4.75
CA LYS A 177 -22.60 17.01 -4.61
C LYS A 177 -21.91 16.61 -3.33
N TYR A 178 -20.58 16.78 -3.27
CA TYR A 178 -19.86 16.60 -2.04
C TYR A 178 -20.40 17.55 -0.97
N GLY A 179 -20.67 16.98 0.22
CA GLY A 179 -20.94 17.76 1.41
C GLY A 179 -19.65 18.35 1.98
N LEU A 180 -19.78 19.11 3.05
CA LEU A 180 -18.65 19.50 3.89
C LEU A 180 -18.18 18.24 4.59
N SER A 181 -16.92 17.83 4.36
CA SER A 181 -16.29 16.81 5.20
C SER A 181 -15.94 17.44 6.55
N ALA A 182 -16.48 16.89 7.59
CA ALA A 182 -16.10 17.26 8.94
C ALA A 182 -14.89 16.43 9.39
#